data_962aca34ffaf421a15b2c39c46ce8f73
#
_entry.id   962aca34ffaf421a15b2c39c46ce8f73
#
_cell.length_a   1.000
_cell.length_b   1.000
_cell.length_c   1.000
_cell.angle_alpha   90.00
_cell.angle_beta   90.00
_cell.angle_gamma   90.00
#
_symmetry.space_group_name_H-M   'P 1'
#
loop_
_entity.id
_entity.type
_entity.pdbx_description
1 polymer ?
#
loop_
_entity_poly.entity_id
_entity_poly.type
_entity_poly.pdbx_seq_one_letter_code
_entity_poly.pdbx_strand_id
1 'polypeptide(L)' 'MRLHINGEEKTFDSPVATLAVLVESLGMKPDRVAVELNRDIVPRDCWAETPLKDGDKLEVVHCVGGGSGQA' A
#
# COMPACT_ATOMS: atom_id res chain seq x y z
N MET A 1 14.40 -3.59 -5.73
CA MET A 1 13.38 -4.22 -4.87
C MET A 1 12.18 -4.62 -5.69
N ARG A 2 11.71 -5.83 -5.52
CA ARG A 2 10.52 -6.31 -6.22
C ARG A 2 9.40 -6.50 -5.23
N LEU A 3 8.23 -6.01 -5.60
CA LEU A 3 7.03 -6.15 -4.79
C LEU A 3 5.90 -6.67 -5.67
N HIS A 4 5.00 -7.42 -5.09
CA HIS A 4 3.80 -7.87 -5.78
C HIS A 4 2.65 -6.99 -5.32
N ILE A 5 2.07 -6.24 -6.24
CA ILE A 5 1.01 -5.30 -5.92
C ILE A 5 -0.20 -5.63 -6.78
N ASN A 6 -1.28 -6.03 -6.11
CA ASN A 6 -2.53 -6.39 -6.80
C ASN A 6 -2.29 -7.45 -7.88
N GLY A 7 -1.46 -8.45 -7.55
CA GLY A 7 -1.21 -9.55 -8.45
C GLY A 7 -0.15 -9.29 -9.50
N GLU A 8 0.46 -8.11 -9.52
CA GLU A 8 1.49 -7.78 -10.50
C GLU A 8 2.81 -7.55 -9.82
N GLU A 9 3.85 -8.11 -10.38
CA GLU A 9 5.20 -7.87 -9.88
C GLU A 9 5.69 -6.53 -10.41
N LYS A 10 6.14 -5.67 -9.50
CA LYS A 10 6.70 -4.36 -9.86
C LYS A 10 8.10 -4.27 -9.32
N THR A 11 9.00 -3.78 -10.16
CA THR A 11 10.40 -3.61 -9.80
C THR A 11 10.67 -2.13 -9.56
N PHE A 12 11.32 -1.83 -8.46
CA PHE A 12 11.70 -0.47 -8.09
C PHE A 12 13.22 -0.37 -8.12
N ASP A 13 13.74 0.70 -8.75
CA ASP A 13 15.17 0.89 -8.87
C ASP A 13 15.84 1.14 -7.52
N SER A 14 15.11 1.77 -6.62
CA SER A 14 15.59 2.08 -5.28
C SER A 14 14.74 1.37 -4.26
N PRO A 15 15.26 1.04 -3.09
CA PRO A 15 14.44 0.46 -2.04
C PRO A 15 13.30 1.40 -1.66
N VAL A 16 12.13 0.83 -1.48
CA VAL A 16 10.98 1.56 -0.96
C VAL A 16 10.92 1.26 0.52
N ALA A 17 11.20 2.26 1.33
CA ALA A 17 11.47 2.02 2.74
C ALA A 17 10.25 1.57 3.52
N THR A 18 9.11 2.23 3.33
CA THR A 18 7.92 1.95 4.12
C THR A 18 6.69 1.90 3.24
N LEU A 19 5.62 1.38 3.81
CA LEU A 19 4.34 1.31 3.12
C LEU A 19 3.82 2.70 2.77
N ALA A 20 4.04 3.68 3.64
CA ALA A 20 3.62 5.05 3.36
C ALA A 20 4.31 5.59 2.10
N VAL A 21 5.61 5.34 1.98
CA VAL A 21 6.36 5.77 0.81
C VAL A 21 5.85 5.09 -0.45
N LEU A 22 5.51 3.80 -0.34
CA LEU A 22 4.99 3.07 -1.48
C LEU A 22 3.68 3.66 -1.98
N VAL A 23 2.73 3.89 -1.08
CA VAL A 23 1.42 4.43 -1.47
C VAL A 23 1.59 5.78 -2.14
N GLU A 24 2.49 6.61 -1.60
CA GLU A 24 2.77 7.91 -2.20
C GLU A 24 3.36 7.75 -3.60
N SER A 25 4.29 6.82 -3.77
CA SER A 25 4.94 6.61 -5.06
C SER A 25 3.97 6.10 -6.12
N LEU A 26 2.90 5.44 -5.70
CA LEU A 26 1.87 4.97 -6.63
C LEU A 26 0.90 6.08 -7.03
N GLY A 27 1.06 7.26 -6.46
CA GLY A 27 0.18 8.38 -6.78
C GLY A 27 -1.19 8.29 -6.17
N MET A 28 -1.35 7.44 -5.18
CA MET A 28 -2.65 7.24 -4.53
C MET A 28 -2.76 8.12 -3.30
N LYS A 29 -3.99 8.52 -3.00
CA LYS A 29 -4.24 9.32 -1.81
C LYS A 29 -4.42 8.39 -0.62
N PRO A 30 -3.63 8.59 0.45
CA PRO A 30 -3.67 7.65 1.58
C PRO A 30 -5.05 7.50 2.21
N ASP A 31 -5.85 8.56 2.22
CA ASP A 31 -7.18 8.50 2.84
C ASP A 31 -8.21 7.84 1.94
N ARG A 32 -7.82 7.40 0.75
CA ARG A 32 -8.73 6.81 -0.22
C ARG A 32 -8.46 5.34 -0.48
N VAL A 33 -7.48 4.75 0.19
CA VAL A 33 -7.09 3.38 -0.08
C VAL A 33 -6.98 2.58 1.20
N ALA A 34 -7.17 1.28 1.08
CA ALA A 34 -6.88 0.33 2.14
C ALA A 34 -5.79 -0.60 1.63
N VAL A 35 -4.91 -1.04 2.52
CA VAL A 35 -3.76 -1.83 2.14
C VAL A 35 -3.68 -3.09 3.00
N GLU A 36 -3.47 -4.23 2.33
CA GLU A 36 -3.06 -5.47 2.98
C GLU A 36 -1.60 -5.74 2.63
N LEU A 37 -0.84 -6.09 3.62
CA LEU A 37 0.56 -6.50 3.44
C LEU A 37 0.68 -7.94 3.90
N ASN A 38 1.00 -8.83 2.95
CA ASN A 38 1.13 -10.26 3.23
C ASN A 38 -0.10 -10.79 3.98
N ARG A 39 -1.30 -10.36 3.50
CA ARG A 39 -2.61 -10.79 3.98
C ARG A 39 -3.07 -10.13 5.28
N ASP A 40 -2.28 -9.19 5.81
CA ASP A 40 -2.68 -8.48 7.01
C ASP A 40 -3.04 -7.05 6.65
N ILE A 41 -4.20 -6.60 7.10
CA ILE A 41 -4.59 -5.21 6.90
C ILE A 41 -3.71 -4.34 7.76
N VAL A 42 -3.14 -3.30 7.15
CA VAL A 42 -2.29 -2.37 7.86
C VAL A 42 -3.03 -1.05 7.98
N PRO A 43 -3.37 -0.62 9.20
CA PRO A 43 -4.04 0.68 9.39
C PRO A 43 -3.17 1.81 8.85
N ARG A 44 -3.82 2.84 8.32
CA ARG A 44 -3.11 3.93 7.69
C ARG A 44 -2.11 4.60 8.61
N ASP A 45 -2.44 4.75 9.87
CA ASP A 45 -1.55 5.41 10.82
C ASP A 45 -0.32 4.57 11.16
N CYS A 46 -0.26 3.33 10.68
CA CYS A 46 0.92 2.48 10.86
C CYS A 46 1.80 2.41 9.62
N TRP A 47 1.36 2.98 8.50
CA TRP A 47 2.09 2.83 7.24
C TRP A 47 3.51 3.38 7.29
N ALA A 48 3.70 4.50 7.96
CA ALA A 48 5.01 5.14 8.03
C ALA A 48 6.00 4.32 8.86
N GLU A 49 5.49 3.39 9.66
CA GLU A 49 6.32 2.55 10.52
C GLU A 49 6.35 1.11 10.03
N THR A 50 5.79 0.84 8.86
CA THR A 50 5.72 -0.51 8.31
C THR A 50 6.76 -0.65 7.22
N PRO A 51 7.89 -1.31 7.51
CA PRO A 51 8.93 -1.47 6.50
C PRO A 51 8.51 -2.48 5.44
N LEU A 52 9.03 -2.30 4.24
CA LEU A 52 8.81 -3.22 3.14
C LEU A 52 10.10 -3.93 2.82
N LYS A 53 9.98 -5.15 2.33
CA LYS A 53 11.13 -5.92 1.91
C LYS A 53 10.85 -6.60 0.59
N ASP A 54 11.91 -7.03 -0.05
CA ASP A 54 11.84 -7.68 -1.36
C ASP A 54 10.92 -8.88 -1.28
N GLY A 55 10.00 -8.97 -2.24
CA GLY A 55 9.08 -10.10 -2.31
C GLY A 55 7.77 -9.91 -1.56
N ASP A 56 7.60 -8.79 -0.85
CA ASP A 56 6.34 -8.56 -0.14
C ASP A 56 5.17 -8.50 -1.11
N LYS A 57 4.02 -8.96 -0.63
CA LYS A 57 2.79 -8.97 -1.41
C LYS A 57 1.81 -7.99 -0.81
N LEU A 58 1.27 -7.14 -1.67
CA LEU A 58 0.35 -6.09 -1.24
C LEU A 58 -0.91 -6.13 -2.07
N GLU A 59 -2.03 -5.83 -1.40
CA GLU A 59 -3.30 -5.54 -2.06
C GLU A 59 -3.67 -4.14 -1.68
N VAL A 60 -3.81 -3.28 -2.68
CA VAL A 60 -4.18 -1.88 -2.46
C VAL A 60 -5.48 -1.65 -3.17
N VAL A 61 -6.52 -1.32 -2.41
CA VAL A 61 -7.85 -1.13 -2.97
C VAL A 61 -8.35 0.26 -2.63
N HIS A 62 -9.09 0.84 -3.56
CA HIS A 62 -9.74 2.12 -3.34
C HIS A 62 -10.96 1.93 -2.46
N CYS A 63 -11.08 2.78 -1.46
CA CYS A 63 -12.26 2.82 -0.63
C CYS A 63 -13.25 3.76 -1.29
N VAL A 64 -14.27 3.20 -1.90
CA VAL A 64 -15.25 3.99 -2.61
C VAL A 64 -16.28 4.51 -1.63
N GLY A 65 -16.49 5.71 -1.72
CA GLY A 65 -17.46 6.32 -0.90
C GLY A 65 -17.00 6.48 0.52
N GLY A 66 -16.93 6.12 0.42
CA GLY A 66 -16.91 6.40 1.22
C GLY A 66 -17.44 6.73 1.75
N GLY A 67 -17.57 6.57 1.40
CA GLY A 67 -17.99 6.77 1.70
C GLY A 67 -18.49 6.94 1.94
N SER A 68 -18.55 6.95 1.46
CA SER A 68 -19.05 7.19 1.64
C SER A 68 -19.65 7.26 2.30
N GLY A 69 -19.71 7.32 2.41
CA GLY A 69 -20.16 7.48 2.98
C GLY A 69 -20.46 7.53 3.74
N GLN A 70 -20.44 7.60 3.70
CA GLN A 70 -20.64 7.64 4.40
C GLN A 70 -21.00 8.00 4.90
N ALA A 71 -21.26 8.15 4.83
CA ALA A 71 -21.68 8.42 5.26
C ALA A 71 -21.93 8.72 5.44
#